data_4bd331415c36a4aaf225a59ae77f955e
#
_entry.id   4bd331415c36a4aaf225a59ae77f955e
#
_cell.length_a   1.000
_cell.length_b   1.000
_cell.length_c   1.000
_cell.angle_alpha   90.00
_cell.angle_beta   90.00
_cell.angle_gamma   90.00
#
_symmetry.space_group_name_H-M   'P 1'
#
loop_
_entity.id
_entity.type
_entity.pdbx_description
1 polymer ?
#
loop_
_entity_poly.entity_id
_entity_poly.type
_entity_poly.pdbx_seq_one_letter_code
_entity_poly.pdbx_strand_id
1 'polypeptide(L)'
;MANVLRASGLFIVLLAANMAQAAEFEAHPSLAVSEEFTDNVLESNTNRISDYITRVQPGIAITYKAPILTGDLSYVFDYRNYAKNNHDDEIAHALSAKAELIPVKDFLFLEASDEYQRVSLDATRDTSKESLFVNQVDRNIVTASPYFIFRPTLRMRLKTGYRFIDTRYFKSIAIDKTNHIGYLDMAYEVSKRFSLTADYTFTRETADVDNYSQHQALGGFRYEYSDKSFLFAQAGNAWTRYDSRQRLNNLIWNAGITQVFNTVTCTVITGVKYDEDPLRIIMQESFVSGIIVKNLTRGSLSFSPGYSEYVLTKSNILQTKKYGATVHGQYDFTADFSGGLSVTGEKFEQPLLGSYTRRVIVDSSLSYLLARQLSLSLNYIYVDYYSPKIVTDNRHINRAIIEIKKTF
;
A
#
# COMPACT_ATOMS: atom_id res chain seq x y z
N MET A 1 -14.57 18.42 8.86
CA MET A 1 -13.19 18.23 9.32
C MET A 1 -12.99 18.38 10.84
N ALA A 2 -13.49 19.43 11.51
CA ALA A 2 -13.24 19.65 12.94
C ALA A 2 -13.80 18.58 13.91
N ASN A 3 -14.84 17.85 13.56
CA ASN A 3 -15.49 16.87 14.44
C ASN A 3 -14.89 15.47 14.40
N VAL A 4 -14.20 15.08 13.33
CA VAL A 4 -13.55 13.76 13.21
C VAL A 4 -12.20 13.77 13.94
N LEU A 5 -11.44 14.85 13.84
CA LEU A 5 -10.18 15.04 14.58
C LEU A 5 -10.38 15.13 16.12
N ARG A 6 -11.57 15.53 16.59
CA ARG A 6 -11.86 15.62 18.02
C ARG A 6 -12.13 14.27 18.70
N ALA A 7 -12.65 13.29 17.97
CA ALA A 7 -12.95 11.97 18.54
C ALA A 7 -11.71 11.07 18.65
N SER A 8 -10.81 11.12 17.66
CA SER A 8 -9.59 10.29 17.63
C SER A 8 -8.52 10.76 18.62
N GLY A 9 -8.39 12.08 18.80
CA GLY A 9 -7.35 12.65 19.69
C GLY A 9 -7.60 12.45 21.18
N LEU A 10 -8.87 12.33 21.62
CA LEU A 10 -9.19 12.27 23.06
C LEU A 10 -8.98 10.87 23.64
N PHE A 11 -9.10 9.82 22.86
CA PHE A 11 -8.96 8.44 23.34
C PHE A 11 -7.48 8.04 23.60
N ILE A 12 -6.54 8.60 22.86
CA ILE A 12 -5.11 8.32 23.00
C ILE A 12 -4.52 9.04 24.22
N VAL A 13 -4.99 10.24 24.52
CA VAL A 13 -4.44 11.07 25.63
C VAL A 13 -4.86 10.55 27.01
N LEU A 14 -6.03 9.94 27.15
CA LEU A 14 -6.54 9.47 28.44
C LEU A 14 -5.90 8.16 28.94
N LEU A 15 -5.37 7.32 28.04
CA LEU A 15 -4.67 6.07 28.42
C LEU A 15 -3.19 6.31 28.79
N ALA A 16 -2.59 7.37 28.31
CA ALA A 16 -1.15 7.66 28.52
C ALA A 16 -0.80 8.16 29.92
N ALA A 17 -1.75 8.70 30.68
CA ALA A 17 -1.46 9.41 31.91
C ALA A 17 -1.03 8.53 33.11
N ASN A 18 -1.25 7.22 33.08
CA ASN A 18 -0.98 6.33 34.21
C ASN A 18 0.17 5.31 34.01
N MET A 19 0.93 5.38 32.89
CA MET A 19 1.94 4.37 32.54
C MET A 19 3.37 4.90 32.40
N ALA A 20 3.68 6.04 32.98
CA ALA A 20 4.90 6.82 32.70
C ALA A 20 6.23 6.21 33.21
N GLN A 21 6.25 5.05 33.88
CA GLN A 21 7.47 4.58 34.56
C GLN A 21 8.41 3.67 33.74
N ALA A 22 8.05 3.23 32.53
CA ALA A 22 8.93 2.42 31.67
C ALA A 22 8.61 2.60 30.17
N ALA A 23 8.17 3.79 29.76
CA ALA A 23 7.83 4.07 28.38
C ALA A 23 8.95 4.82 27.68
N GLU A 24 9.30 4.37 26.48
CA GLU A 24 10.12 5.14 25.53
C GLU A 24 9.17 6.02 24.68
N PHE A 25 9.44 7.31 24.64
CA PHE A 25 8.73 8.26 23.78
C PHE A 25 9.74 9.01 22.93
N GLU A 26 9.59 8.89 21.62
CA GLU A 26 10.42 9.61 20.66
C GLU A 26 9.51 10.46 19.77
N ALA A 27 9.90 11.71 19.55
CA ALA A 27 9.21 12.61 18.62
C ALA A 27 10.25 13.26 17.71
N HIS A 28 10.04 13.11 16.41
CA HIS A 28 10.91 13.62 15.36
C HIS A 28 10.13 14.59 14.45
N PRO A 29 10.05 15.88 14.83
CA PRO A 29 9.54 16.89 13.90
C PRO A 29 10.44 16.99 12.68
N SER A 30 9.88 17.33 11.54
CA SER A 30 10.63 17.53 10.30
C SER A 30 10.05 18.69 9.51
N LEU A 31 10.91 19.29 8.69
CA LEU A 31 10.52 20.28 7.69
C LEU A 31 11.26 19.96 6.40
N ALA A 32 10.51 19.75 5.33
CA ALA A 32 11.06 19.69 3.99
C ALA A 32 10.56 20.90 3.18
N VAL A 33 11.45 21.46 2.38
CA VAL A 33 11.14 22.49 1.39
C VAL A 33 11.71 22.04 0.08
N SER A 34 10.88 22.01 -0.95
CA SER A 34 11.31 21.59 -2.28
C SER A 34 10.79 22.51 -3.36
N GLU A 35 11.55 22.57 -4.45
CA GLU A 35 11.17 23.19 -5.70
C GLU A 35 11.13 22.13 -6.78
N GLU A 36 9.98 21.97 -7.42
CA GLU A 36 9.72 21.04 -8.50
C GLU A 36 9.51 21.79 -9.80
N PHE A 37 10.29 21.49 -10.82
CA PHE A 37 9.99 21.88 -12.20
C PHE A 37 9.24 20.73 -12.89
N THR A 38 8.15 21.04 -13.57
CA THR A 38 7.46 20.09 -14.47
C THR A 38 7.24 20.74 -15.86
N ASP A 39 7.42 19.95 -16.92
CA ASP A 39 7.13 20.38 -18.29
C ASP A 39 5.65 20.22 -18.67
N ASN A 40 4.84 19.57 -17.81
CA ASN A 40 3.43 19.26 -18.08
C ASN A 40 2.63 19.22 -16.78
N VAL A 41 2.39 20.40 -16.18
CA VAL A 41 1.72 20.51 -14.87
C VAL A 41 0.28 19.98 -14.89
N LEU A 42 -0.43 20.08 -16.02
CA LEU A 42 -1.80 19.59 -16.17
C LEU A 42 -1.87 18.13 -16.61
N GLU A 43 -0.73 17.46 -16.78
CA GLU A 43 -0.63 16.06 -17.25
C GLU A 43 -1.44 15.80 -18.54
N SER A 44 -1.51 16.81 -19.41
CA SER A 44 -2.29 16.75 -20.63
C SER A 44 -1.53 16.07 -21.77
N ASN A 45 -2.29 15.48 -22.72
CA ASN A 45 -1.73 14.88 -23.93
C ASN A 45 -1.36 15.93 -25.01
N THR A 46 -2.03 17.08 -24.96
CA THR A 46 -1.82 18.23 -25.86
C THR A 46 -1.61 19.47 -25.03
N ASN A 47 -1.00 20.51 -25.62
CA ASN A 47 -0.80 21.81 -24.96
C ASN A 47 -0.12 21.67 -23.59
N ARG A 48 1.05 21.04 -23.58
CA ARG A 48 1.85 20.90 -22.35
C ARG A 48 2.22 22.27 -21.80
N ILE A 49 1.98 22.44 -20.52
CA ILE A 49 2.27 23.70 -19.83
C ILE A 49 3.27 23.40 -18.72
N SER A 50 4.41 24.10 -18.75
CA SER A 50 5.42 23.98 -17.72
C SER A 50 5.09 24.85 -16.52
N ASP A 51 5.40 24.39 -15.31
CA ASP A 51 5.28 25.17 -14.08
C ASP A 51 6.42 24.86 -13.11
N TYR A 52 6.56 25.72 -12.11
CA TYR A 52 7.38 25.50 -10.92
C TYR A 52 6.44 25.36 -9.73
N ILE A 53 6.69 24.35 -8.90
CA ILE A 53 5.85 24.02 -7.74
C ILE A 53 6.72 24.08 -6.50
N THR A 54 6.53 25.13 -5.72
CA THR A 54 7.16 25.25 -4.41
C THR A 54 6.35 24.44 -3.40
N ARG A 55 6.99 23.54 -2.68
CA ARG A 55 6.35 22.71 -1.66
C ARG A 55 6.96 22.98 -0.29
N VAL A 56 6.10 23.09 0.71
CA VAL A 56 6.50 23.19 2.12
C VAL A 56 5.80 22.08 2.90
N GLN A 57 6.61 21.19 3.49
CA GLN A 57 6.14 19.95 4.11
C GLN A 57 6.62 19.83 5.55
N PRO A 58 5.96 20.50 6.51
CA PRO A 58 6.14 20.17 7.93
C PRO A 58 5.57 18.78 8.22
N GLY A 59 6.30 18.02 9.01
CA GLY A 59 5.92 16.68 9.41
C GLY A 59 6.29 16.37 10.85
N ILE A 60 5.70 15.32 11.38
CA ILE A 60 6.06 14.77 12.69
C ILE A 60 5.95 13.24 12.64
N ALA A 61 6.96 12.57 13.19
CA ALA A 61 6.92 11.15 13.49
C ALA A 61 7.02 10.96 15.00
N ILE A 62 6.12 10.14 15.56
CA ILE A 62 6.09 9.83 17.00
C ILE A 62 6.10 8.31 17.14
N THR A 63 6.99 7.81 18.00
CA THR A 63 7.02 6.41 18.44
C THR A 63 6.85 6.35 19.94
N TYR A 64 5.94 5.52 20.38
CA TYR A 64 5.68 5.23 21.79
C TYR A 64 5.80 3.75 22.07
N LYS A 65 6.63 3.36 23.05
CA LYS A 65 6.81 1.96 23.44
C LYS A 65 6.72 1.82 24.95
N ALA A 66 5.72 1.09 25.39
CA ALA A 66 5.55 0.66 26.77
C ALA A 66 5.24 -0.86 26.79
N PRO A 67 5.35 -1.53 27.94
CA PRO A 67 5.18 -2.99 28.03
C PRO A 67 3.86 -3.54 27.51
N ILE A 68 2.80 -2.73 27.58
CA ILE A 68 1.46 -3.16 27.14
C ILE A 68 0.88 -2.29 26.02
N LEU A 69 1.56 -1.22 25.61
CA LEU A 69 1.09 -0.31 24.57
C LEU A 69 2.26 0.11 23.69
N THR A 70 2.16 -0.16 22.40
CA THR A 70 3.06 0.41 21.40
C THR A 70 2.25 1.25 20.41
N GLY A 71 2.86 2.30 19.89
CA GLY A 71 2.20 3.16 18.92
C GLY A 71 3.20 3.91 18.07
N ASP A 72 2.87 4.03 16.78
CA ASP A 72 3.60 4.82 15.80
C ASP A 72 2.63 5.77 15.11
N LEU A 73 3.03 7.03 14.96
CA LEU A 73 2.30 8.04 14.24
C LEU A 73 3.26 8.77 13.29
N SER A 74 2.86 8.93 12.05
CA SER A 74 3.53 9.78 11.06
C SER A 74 2.48 10.68 10.42
N TYR A 75 2.72 11.96 10.42
CA TYR A 75 1.87 12.94 9.76
C TYR A 75 2.72 13.92 8.95
N VAL A 76 2.30 14.20 7.73
CA VAL A 76 2.90 15.19 6.83
C VAL A 76 1.78 16.08 6.28
N PHE A 77 1.96 17.37 6.45
CA PHE A 77 1.21 18.41 5.75
C PHE A 77 1.99 18.81 4.51
N ASP A 78 1.37 18.93 3.34
CA ASP A 78 2.00 19.24 2.07
C ASP A 78 1.26 20.43 1.43
N TYR A 79 1.85 21.62 1.51
CA TYR A 79 1.36 22.81 0.81
C TYR A 79 2.13 22.96 -0.50
N ARG A 80 1.40 23.19 -1.58
CA ARG A 80 1.91 23.33 -2.96
C ARG A 80 1.45 24.64 -3.53
N ASN A 81 2.39 25.46 -3.96
CA ASN A 81 2.16 26.72 -4.67
C ASN A 81 2.63 26.60 -6.11
N TYR A 82 1.77 26.92 -7.05
CA TYR A 82 2.04 26.86 -8.50
C TYR A 82 2.41 28.24 -9.00
N ALA A 83 3.70 28.48 -9.29
CA ALA A 83 4.27 29.80 -9.55
C ALA A 83 3.66 30.54 -10.77
N LYS A 84 3.18 29.79 -11.77
CA LYS A 84 2.54 30.38 -12.97
C LYS A 84 1.00 30.39 -12.88
N ASN A 85 0.43 29.98 -11.76
CA ASN A 85 -1.02 29.89 -11.53
C ASN A 85 -1.76 29.06 -12.61
N ASN A 86 -1.10 28.04 -13.18
CA ASN A 86 -1.73 27.12 -14.11
C ASN A 86 -2.62 26.08 -13.41
N HIS A 87 -2.49 25.96 -12.11
CA HIS A 87 -3.30 25.17 -11.20
C HIS A 87 -3.46 25.95 -9.90
N ASP A 88 -4.59 25.79 -9.21
CA ASP A 88 -4.80 26.40 -7.89
C ASP A 88 -3.85 25.79 -6.86
N ASP A 89 -3.47 26.61 -5.88
CA ASP A 89 -2.68 26.14 -4.73
C ASP A 89 -3.37 24.97 -4.04
N GLU A 90 -2.61 23.99 -3.64
CA GLU A 90 -3.12 22.75 -3.11
C GLU A 90 -2.59 22.44 -1.72
N ILE A 91 -3.46 21.88 -0.88
CA ILE A 91 -3.11 21.33 0.41
C ILE A 91 -3.41 19.82 0.37
N ALA A 92 -2.41 19.00 0.65
CA ALA A 92 -2.54 17.57 0.83
C ALA A 92 -2.09 17.15 2.22
N HIS A 93 -2.59 16.01 2.67
CA HIS A 93 -2.26 15.44 3.96
C HIS A 93 -1.89 13.97 3.79
N ALA A 94 -0.94 13.50 4.57
CA ALA A 94 -0.66 12.08 4.74
C ALA A 94 -0.57 11.77 6.24
N LEU A 95 -1.36 10.82 6.70
CA LEU A 95 -1.37 10.32 8.07
C LEU A 95 -1.23 8.81 8.05
N SER A 96 -0.36 8.29 8.90
CA SER A 96 -0.30 6.88 9.25
C SER A 96 -0.15 6.77 10.76
N ALA A 97 -1.17 6.25 11.43
CA ALA A 97 -1.16 6.00 12.87
C ALA A 97 -1.45 4.52 13.12
N LYS A 98 -0.69 3.88 13.99
CA LYS A 98 -0.89 2.49 14.41
C LYS A 98 -0.69 2.40 15.92
N ALA A 99 -1.51 1.62 16.59
CA ALA A 99 -1.38 1.33 18.00
C ALA A 99 -1.72 -0.13 18.27
N GLU A 100 -0.96 -0.77 19.14
CA GLU A 100 -1.22 -2.10 19.66
C GLU A 100 -1.23 -2.05 21.18
N LEU A 101 -2.35 -2.46 21.77
CA LEU A 101 -2.51 -2.65 23.21
C LEU A 101 -2.58 -4.13 23.51
N ILE A 102 -1.81 -4.59 24.49
CA ILE A 102 -1.74 -6.01 24.93
C ILE A 102 -2.24 -6.12 26.37
N PRO A 103 -3.57 -6.10 26.61
CA PRO A 103 -4.15 -6.16 27.96
C PRO A 103 -3.81 -7.45 28.70
N VAL A 104 -3.70 -8.55 27.95
CA VAL A 104 -3.30 -9.84 28.50
C VAL A 104 -2.19 -10.42 27.62
N LYS A 105 -0.99 -10.48 28.18
CA LYS A 105 0.21 -10.94 27.46
C LYS A 105 -0.03 -12.28 26.78
N ASP A 106 0.42 -12.40 25.53
CA ASP A 106 0.33 -13.61 24.68
C ASP A 106 -1.09 -14.12 24.40
N PHE A 107 -2.14 -13.39 24.81
CA PHE A 107 -3.52 -13.85 24.71
C PHE A 107 -4.46 -12.84 24.06
N LEU A 108 -4.58 -11.61 24.59
CA LEU A 108 -5.51 -10.58 24.10
C LEU A 108 -4.74 -9.38 23.56
N PHE A 109 -5.10 -9.00 22.34
CA PHE A 109 -4.52 -7.89 21.59
C PHE A 109 -5.62 -6.98 21.07
N LEU A 110 -5.37 -5.70 21.09
CA LEU A 110 -6.25 -4.68 20.50
C LEU A 110 -5.39 -3.83 19.55
N GLU A 111 -5.59 -4.01 18.26
CA GLU A 111 -4.93 -3.20 17.24
C GLU A 111 -5.87 -2.09 16.76
N ALA A 112 -5.33 -0.89 16.56
CA ALA A 112 -6.01 0.23 15.93
C ALA A 112 -5.08 0.91 14.93
N SER A 113 -5.62 1.34 13.79
CA SER A 113 -4.88 2.15 12.83
C SER A 113 -5.77 3.18 12.17
N ASP A 114 -5.15 4.29 11.76
CA ASP A 114 -5.78 5.34 10.97
C ASP A 114 -4.82 5.75 9.85
N GLU A 115 -5.25 5.65 8.60
CA GLU A 115 -4.46 5.92 7.42
C GLU A 115 -5.20 6.90 6.51
N TYR A 116 -4.64 8.10 6.35
CA TYR A 116 -5.14 9.09 5.41
C TYR A 116 -4.10 9.33 4.32
N GLN A 117 -4.48 9.07 3.08
CA GLN A 117 -3.60 9.25 1.93
C GLN A 117 -4.39 9.45 0.64
N ARG A 118 -3.71 10.00 -0.36
CA ARG A 118 -4.21 10.05 -1.74
C ARG A 118 -3.98 8.71 -2.44
N VAL A 119 -5.02 8.18 -3.09
CA VAL A 119 -5.00 6.89 -3.80
C VAL A 119 -5.55 7.01 -5.22
N SER A 120 -5.17 6.06 -6.09
CA SER A 120 -5.74 5.97 -7.44
C SER A 120 -7.19 5.52 -7.39
N LEU A 121 -8.02 6.08 -8.29
CA LEU A 121 -9.40 5.62 -8.54
C LEU A 121 -9.48 4.31 -9.31
N ASP A 122 -8.42 3.92 -10.02
CA ASP A 122 -8.33 2.71 -10.82
C ASP A 122 -7.39 1.69 -10.14
N ALA A 123 -7.93 0.58 -9.64
CA ALA A 123 -7.17 -0.47 -8.99
C ALA A 123 -6.21 -1.21 -9.94
N THR A 124 -6.49 -1.22 -11.25
CA THR A 124 -5.63 -1.88 -12.24
C THR A 124 -4.38 -1.07 -12.56
N ARG A 125 -4.44 0.25 -12.33
CA ARG A 125 -3.39 1.20 -12.69
C ARG A 125 -3.18 2.24 -11.59
N ASP A 126 -2.23 1.98 -10.72
CA ASP A 126 -1.84 2.93 -9.68
C ASP A 126 -1.13 4.14 -10.31
N THR A 127 -1.76 5.31 -10.19
CA THR A 127 -1.25 6.61 -10.67
C THR A 127 -0.66 7.46 -9.55
N SER A 128 -0.66 6.98 -8.31
CA SER A 128 -0.28 7.78 -7.13
C SER A 128 1.18 8.22 -7.12
N LYS A 129 2.05 7.52 -7.84
CA LYS A 129 3.49 7.81 -7.90
C LYS A 129 3.88 8.83 -8.95
N GLU A 130 3.14 8.87 -10.08
CA GLU A 130 3.49 9.74 -11.21
C GLU A 130 2.56 10.94 -11.36
N SER A 131 1.34 10.88 -10.87
CA SER A 131 0.38 11.96 -10.96
C SER A 131 0.25 12.72 -9.64
N LEU A 132 -0.01 14.04 -9.73
CA LEU A 132 -0.31 14.86 -8.56
C LEU A 132 -1.81 14.87 -8.25
N PHE A 133 -2.68 14.74 -9.26
CA PHE A 133 -4.14 14.88 -9.10
C PHE A 133 -4.98 14.06 -10.08
N VAL A 134 -4.42 13.55 -11.20
CA VAL A 134 -5.22 12.82 -12.21
C VAL A 134 -5.60 11.44 -11.70
N ASN A 135 -6.90 11.09 -11.78
CA ASN A 135 -7.44 9.81 -11.31
C ASN A 135 -7.12 9.49 -9.85
N GLN A 136 -7.12 10.48 -8.99
CA GLN A 136 -6.81 10.32 -7.57
C GLN A 136 -7.94 10.83 -6.68
N VAL A 137 -7.97 10.29 -5.47
CA VAL A 137 -8.90 10.66 -4.42
C VAL A 137 -8.23 10.56 -3.06
N ASP A 138 -8.54 11.48 -2.17
CA ASP A 138 -8.11 11.39 -0.78
C ASP A 138 -8.98 10.36 -0.05
N ARG A 139 -8.33 9.43 0.64
CA ARG A 139 -8.96 8.32 1.37
C ARG A 139 -8.50 8.29 2.82
N ASN A 140 -9.44 8.08 3.73
CA ASN A 140 -9.15 7.72 5.12
C ASN A 140 -9.64 6.30 5.41
N ILE A 141 -8.82 5.49 6.05
CA ILE A 141 -9.16 4.15 6.54
C ILE A 141 -8.90 4.09 8.03
N VAL A 142 -9.94 3.90 8.81
CA VAL A 142 -9.85 3.60 10.24
C VAL A 142 -10.07 2.12 10.44
N THR A 143 -9.17 1.45 11.17
CA THR A 143 -9.28 0.04 11.52
C THR A 143 -9.21 -0.14 13.03
N ALA A 144 -10.08 -0.99 13.57
CA ALA A 144 -10.01 -1.47 14.95
C ALA A 144 -10.15 -3.00 14.96
N SER A 145 -9.23 -3.69 15.59
CA SER A 145 -9.14 -5.18 15.51
C SER A 145 -8.76 -5.79 16.85
N PRO A 146 -9.72 -6.10 17.73
CA PRO A 146 -9.51 -6.97 18.87
C PRO A 146 -9.32 -8.42 18.42
N TYR A 147 -8.34 -9.13 18.99
CA TYR A 147 -8.14 -10.54 18.71
C TYR A 147 -7.51 -11.29 19.87
N PHE A 148 -7.70 -12.60 19.85
CA PHE A 148 -7.14 -13.57 20.80
C PHE A 148 -6.19 -14.50 20.10
N ILE A 149 -5.13 -14.89 20.82
CA ILE A 149 -4.21 -15.94 20.41
C ILE A 149 -4.30 -17.09 21.41
N PHE A 150 -4.67 -18.27 20.94
CA PHE A 150 -4.72 -19.50 21.73
C PHE A 150 -3.63 -20.43 21.26
N ARG A 151 -2.98 -21.11 22.20
CA ARG A 151 -2.01 -22.20 21.93
C ARG A 151 -2.45 -23.45 22.66
N PRO A 152 -3.45 -24.21 22.11
CA PRO A 152 -3.96 -25.43 22.76
C PRO A 152 -2.88 -26.48 22.97
N THR A 153 -1.88 -26.47 22.09
CA THR A 153 -0.66 -27.31 22.19
C THR A 153 0.56 -26.46 21.82
N LEU A 154 1.77 -26.95 22.09
CA LEU A 154 3.02 -26.31 21.67
C LEU A 154 3.17 -26.21 20.15
N ARG A 155 2.41 -27.00 19.39
CA ARG A 155 2.45 -27.06 17.91
C ARG A 155 1.27 -26.38 17.24
N MET A 156 0.27 -25.93 18.00
CA MET A 156 -0.95 -25.37 17.43
C MET A 156 -1.15 -23.94 17.91
N ARG A 157 -1.30 -23.02 16.96
CA ARG A 157 -1.66 -21.64 17.20
C ARG A 157 -2.98 -21.34 16.52
N LEU A 158 -3.92 -20.79 17.29
CA LEU A 158 -5.20 -20.26 16.79
C LEU A 158 -5.22 -18.75 17.05
N LYS A 159 -5.51 -17.97 16.03
CA LYS A 159 -5.78 -16.53 16.13
C LYS A 159 -7.22 -16.30 15.70
N THR A 160 -8.04 -15.75 16.57
CA THR A 160 -9.43 -15.39 16.23
C THR A 160 -9.73 -13.98 16.67
N GLY A 161 -10.52 -13.28 15.91
CA GLY A 161 -10.79 -11.88 16.21
C GLY A 161 -11.92 -11.30 15.39
N TYR A 162 -12.14 -10.04 15.66
CA TYR A 162 -13.04 -9.19 14.92
C TYR A 162 -12.25 -7.99 14.38
N ARG A 163 -12.57 -7.52 13.18
CA ARG A 163 -11.99 -6.33 12.60
C ARG A 163 -13.10 -5.44 12.04
N PHE A 164 -13.09 -4.21 12.49
CA PHE A 164 -13.90 -3.13 11.95
C PHE A 164 -13.03 -2.26 11.05
N ILE A 165 -13.50 -1.96 9.83
CA ILE A 165 -12.81 -1.06 8.90
C ILE A 165 -13.84 -0.04 8.41
N ASP A 166 -13.58 1.25 8.60
CA ASP A 166 -14.33 2.35 8.02
C ASP A 166 -13.47 3.05 6.96
N THR A 167 -13.95 3.09 5.72
CA THR A 167 -13.27 3.71 4.59
C THR A 167 -14.08 4.90 4.11
N ARG A 168 -13.46 6.08 4.10
CA ARG A 168 -14.05 7.34 3.67
C ARG A 168 -13.25 7.96 2.54
N TYR A 169 -13.94 8.46 1.54
CA TYR A 169 -13.37 9.20 0.42
C TYR A 169 -13.82 10.64 0.44
N PHE A 170 -12.95 11.58 0.05
CA PHE A 170 -13.22 13.01 0.16
C PHE A 170 -13.26 13.65 -1.22
N LYS A 171 -14.30 14.47 -1.47
CA LYS A 171 -14.48 15.28 -2.71
C LYS A 171 -14.47 14.43 -4.01
N SER A 172 -15.11 13.28 -4.02
CA SER A 172 -15.00 12.30 -5.10
C SER A 172 -16.33 11.59 -5.37
N ILE A 173 -16.40 10.93 -6.54
CA ILE A 173 -17.42 9.94 -6.92
C ILE A 173 -17.17 8.56 -6.27
N ALA A 174 -16.10 8.42 -5.52
CA ALA A 174 -15.75 7.19 -4.80
C ALA A 174 -16.77 6.91 -3.68
N ILE A 175 -16.94 5.63 -3.36
CA ILE A 175 -18.03 5.15 -2.51
C ILE A 175 -17.48 4.76 -1.13
N ASP A 176 -17.99 5.43 -0.10
CA ASP A 176 -17.70 5.12 1.29
C ASP A 176 -18.20 3.74 1.68
N LYS A 177 -17.47 3.06 2.55
CA LYS A 177 -17.82 1.71 3.00
C LYS A 177 -17.37 1.40 4.41
N THR A 178 -18.09 0.48 5.03
CA THR A 178 -17.79 -0.07 6.34
C THR A 178 -17.75 -1.59 6.26
N ASN A 179 -16.70 -2.20 6.81
CA ASN A 179 -16.53 -3.65 6.86
C ASN A 179 -16.53 -4.15 8.30
N HIS A 180 -17.31 -5.18 8.56
CA HIS A 180 -17.31 -5.98 9.78
C HIS A 180 -16.76 -7.36 9.44
N ILE A 181 -15.62 -7.73 10.01
CA ILE A 181 -14.88 -8.94 9.65
C ILE A 181 -14.66 -9.79 10.90
N GLY A 182 -15.20 -11.01 10.91
CA GLY A 182 -14.83 -12.03 11.88
C GLY A 182 -13.86 -13.01 11.25
N TYR A 183 -12.79 -13.42 11.95
CA TYR A 183 -11.78 -14.31 11.37
C TYR A 183 -11.25 -15.33 12.36
N LEU A 184 -10.79 -16.44 11.82
CA LEU A 184 -10.10 -17.53 12.52
C LEU A 184 -8.96 -18.03 11.65
N ASP A 185 -7.74 -17.90 12.15
CA ASP A 185 -6.52 -18.39 11.51
C ASP A 185 -5.92 -19.51 12.37
N MET A 186 -5.63 -20.64 11.78
CA MET A 186 -5.01 -21.80 12.41
C MET A 186 -3.67 -22.10 11.76
N ALA A 187 -2.66 -22.33 12.58
CA ALA A 187 -1.37 -22.89 12.15
C ALA A 187 -1.05 -24.10 13.02
N TYR A 188 -0.68 -25.22 12.38
CA TYR A 188 -0.27 -26.47 13.06
C TYR A 188 1.10 -26.91 12.56
N GLU A 189 2.07 -26.96 13.45
CA GLU A 189 3.44 -27.41 13.17
C GLU A 189 3.50 -28.94 13.21
N VAL A 190 3.45 -29.58 12.05
CA VAL A 190 3.63 -31.04 11.91
C VAL A 190 5.08 -31.41 12.23
N SER A 191 6.03 -30.60 11.77
CA SER A 191 7.45 -30.70 12.07
C SER A 191 8.09 -29.30 12.12
N LYS A 192 9.37 -29.22 12.51
CA LYS A 192 10.12 -27.94 12.50
C LYS A 192 10.18 -27.25 11.14
N ARG A 193 9.94 -27.99 10.05
CA ARG A 193 10.03 -27.49 8.66
C ARG A 193 8.70 -27.51 7.92
N PHE A 194 7.67 -28.14 8.49
CA PHE A 194 6.39 -28.29 7.79
C PHE A 194 5.24 -27.88 8.69
N SER A 195 4.43 -26.95 8.24
CA SER A 195 3.21 -26.50 8.91
C SER A 195 2.00 -26.53 7.99
N LEU A 196 0.85 -26.83 8.57
CA LEU A 196 -0.47 -26.73 7.94
C LEU A 196 -1.14 -25.43 8.38
N THR A 197 -1.89 -24.80 7.48
CA THR A 197 -2.67 -23.59 7.75
C THR A 197 -4.13 -23.80 7.37
N ALA A 198 -5.04 -23.18 8.12
CA ALA A 198 -6.44 -23.08 7.73
C ALA A 198 -6.96 -21.72 8.19
N ASP A 199 -7.59 -21.02 7.29
CA ASP A 199 -8.06 -19.66 7.50
C ASP A 199 -9.55 -19.57 7.15
N TYR A 200 -10.33 -18.95 8.02
CA TYR A 200 -11.73 -18.66 7.78
C TYR A 200 -12.01 -17.18 8.05
N THR A 201 -12.68 -16.53 7.12
CA THR A 201 -13.05 -15.13 7.25
C THR A 201 -14.52 -14.95 6.86
N PHE A 202 -15.27 -14.28 7.72
CA PHE A 202 -16.59 -13.76 7.41
C PHE A 202 -16.52 -12.23 7.31
N THR A 203 -16.97 -11.67 6.19
CA THR A 203 -17.02 -10.22 5.95
C THR A 203 -18.46 -9.80 5.69
N ARG A 204 -18.94 -8.80 6.40
CA ARG A 204 -20.13 -8.03 6.03
C ARG A 204 -19.68 -6.63 5.63
N GLU A 205 -19.90 -6.26 4.38
CA GLU A 205 -19.64 -4.93 3.86
C GLU A 205 -20.93 -4.16 3.67
N THR A 206 -20.94 -2.91 4.13
CA THR A 206 -22.04 -1.97 4.01
C THR A 206 -21.54 -0.71 3.32
N ALA A 207 -22.22 -0.27 2.28
CA ALA A 207 -21.93 0.95 1.52
C ALA A 207 -23.22 1.48 0.90
N ASP A 208 -23.17 2.64 0.28
CA ASP A 208 -24.35 3.24 -0.35
C ASP A 208 -24.89 2.44 -1.56
N VAL A 209 -24.07 1.52 -2.09
CA VAL A 209 -24.41 0.69 -3.25
C VAL A 209 -24.14 -0.78 -2.94
N ASP A 210 -25.17 -1.62 -3.09
CA ASP A 210 -25.14 -3.09 -3.15
C ASP A 210 -24.23 -3.80 -2.10
N ASN A 211 -24.69 -3.82 -0.86
CA ASN A 211 -24.00 -4.49 0.25
C ASN A 211 -23.82 -5.98 0.02
N TYR A 212 -22.82 -6.58 0.65
CA TYR A 212 -22.64 -8.02 0.57
C TYR A 212 -22.17 -8.67 1.88
N SER A 213 -22.39 -9.96 1.98
CA SER A 213 -21.77 -10.84 2.95
C SER A 213 -20.91 -11.86 2.22
N GLN A 214 -19.70 -12.10 2.72
CA GLN A 214 -18.77 -13.06 2.13
C GLN A 214 -18.24 -14.00 3.21
N HIS A 215 -18.22 -15.28 2.90
CA HIS A 215 -17.51 -16.31 3.63
C HIS A 215 -16.32 -16.76 2.80
N GLN A 216 -15.16 -16.84 3.42
CA GLN A 216 -13.94 -17.29 2.77
C GLN A 216 -13.29 -18.36 3.64
N ALA A 217 -12.97 -19.51 3.06
CA ALA A 217 -12.26 -20.58 3.74
C ALA A 217 -11.10 -21.06 2.89
N LEU A 218 -9.90 -21.11 3.47
CA LEU A 218 -8.67 -21.55 2.84
C LEU A 218 -8.02 -22.61 3.69
N GLY A 219 -7.40 -23.61 3.04
CA GLY A 219 -6.51 -24.56 3.67
C GLY A 219 -5.19 -24.61 2.91
N GLY A 220 -4.09 -24.85 3.61
CA GLY A 220 -2.81 -24.83 2.97
C GLY A 220 -1.67 -25.36 3.81
N PHE A 221 -0.47 -25.17 3.30
CA PHE A 221 0.75 -25.60 3.96
C PHE A 221 1.91 -24.64 3.68
N ARG A 222 2.94 -24.72 4.53
CA ARG A 222 4.25 -24.10 4.36
C ARG A 222 5.33 -25.14 4.64
N TYR A 223 6.31 -25.23 3.75
CA TYR A 223 7.45 -26.14 3.86
C TYR A 223 8.78 -25.40 3.71
N GLU A 224 9.61 -25.46 4.75
CA GLU A 224 10.97 -24.90 4.76
C GLU A 224 11.96 -25.99 4.34
N TYR A 225 12.37 -25.99 3.07
CA TYR A 225 13.27 -27.02 2.53
C TYR A 225 14.76 -26.68 2.73
N SER A 226 15.09 -25.42 3.03
CA SER A 226 16.43 -24.97 3.39
C SER A 226 16.33 -23.77 4.34
N ASP A 227 17.48 -23.34 4.90
CA ASP A 227 17.52 -22.15 5.75
C ASP A 227 16.99 -20.91 5.00
N LYS A 228 15.98 -20.23 5.55
CA LYS A 228 15.27 -19.09 4.97
C LYS A 228 14.61 -19.34 3.61
N SER A 229 14.64 -20.57 3.09
CA SER A 229 14.04 -20.95 1.81
C SER A 229 12.82 -21.82 2.05
N PHE A 230 11.70 -21.45 1.46
CA PHE A 230 10.42 -22.12 1.69
C PHE A 230 9.50 -22.06 0.47
N LEU A 231 8.56 -22.97 0.47
CA LEU A 231 7.40 -22.91 -0.42
C LEU A 231 6.12 -22.97 0.41
N PHE A 232 5.06 -22.38 -0.11
CA PHE A 232 3.72 -22.44 0.48
C PHE A 232 2.66 -22.53 -0.60
N ALA A 233 1.52 -23.11 -0.24
CA ALA A 233 0.33 -23.06 -1.05
C ALA A 233 -0.91 -23.09 -0.15
N GLN A 234 -1.91 -22.32 -0.53
CA GLN A 234 -3.24 -22.29 0.11
C GLN A 234 -4.29 -22.25 -0.99
N ALA A 235 -5.39 -22.95 -0.80
CA ALA A 235 -6.53 -22.94 -1.71
C ALA A 235 -7.85 -23.06 -0.94
N GLY A 236 -8.90 -22.54 -1.51
CA GLY A 236 -10.22 -22.57 -0.92
C GLY A 236 -11.25 -21.82 -1.75
N ASN A 237 -12.37 -21.47 -1.14
CA ASN A 237 -13.48 -20.78 -1.80
C ASN A 237 -13.88 -19.51 -1.06
N ALA A 238 -14.38 -18.55 -1.85
CA ALA A 238 -15.09 -17.37 -1.38
C ALA A 238 -16.56 -17.44 -1.88
N TRP A 239 -17.49 -17.47 -0.92
CA TRP A 239 -18.92 -17.44 -1.17
C TRP A 239 -19.45 -16.05 -0.85
N THR A 240 -19.82 -15.29 -1.89
CA THR A 240 -20.32 -13.92 -1.75
C THR A 240 -21.81 -13.87 -2.04
N ARG A 241 -22.56 -13.23 -1.18
CA ARG A 241 -23.99 -12.97 -1.34
C ARG A 241 -24.24 -11.47 -1.25
N TYR A 242 -24.72 -10.90 -2.35
CA TYR A 242 -25.15 -9.50 -2.42
C TYR A 242 -26.59 -9.33 -1.94
N ASP A 243 -26.91 -8.16 -1.41
CA ASP A 243 -28.29 -7.81 -1.04
C ASP A 243 -29.22 -7.75 -2.26
N SER A 244 -28.69 -7.48 -3.45
CA SER A 244 -29.35 -7.61 -4.74
C SER A 244 -29.69 -9.06 -5.14
N ARG A 245 -29.48 -10.05 -4.24
CA ARG A 245 -29.70 -11.49 -4.41
C ARG A 245 -28.73 -12.22 -5.32
N GLN A 246 -27.77 -11.53 -5.92
CA GLN A 246 -26.70 -12.19 -6.67
C GLN A 246 -25.83 -13.02 -5.72
N ARG A 247 -25.43 -14.21 -6.15
CA ARG A 247 -24.51 -15.11 -5.42
C ARG A 247 -23.33 -15.43 -6.30
N LEU A 248 -22.14 -15.38 -5.73
CA LEU A 248 -20.90 -15.77 -6.39
C LEU A 248 -20.21 -16.85 -5.56
N ASN A 249 -19.63 -17.81 -6.25
CA ASN A 249 -18.80 -18.85 -5.66
C ASN A 249 -17.51 -18.94 -6.48
N ASN A 250 -16.41 -18.50 -5.88
CA ASN A 250 -15.16 -18.34 -6.60
C ASN A 250 -14.03 -19.06 -5.89
N LEU A 251 -13.27 -19.83 -6.64
CA LEU A 251 -12.03 -20.41 -6.17
C LEU A 251 -11.02 -19.28 -5.91
N ILE A 252 -10.38 -19.33 -4.75
CA ILE A 252 -9.27 -18.47 -4.39
C ILE A 252 -8.09 -19.33 -3.98
N TRP A 253 -6.91 -18.93 -4.34
CA TRP A 253 -5.70 -19.64 -3.98
C TRP A 253 -4.48 -18.72 -4.06
N ASN A 254 -3.44 -19.06 -3.31
CA ASN A 254 -2.13 -18.47 -3.46
C ASN A 254 -1.07 -19.56 -3.26
N ALA A 255 0.02 -19.42 -3.98
CA ALA A 255 1.18 -20.28 -3.85
C ALA A 255 2.45 -19.47 -4.11
N GLY A 256 3.52 -19.85 -3.47
CA GLY A 256 4.78 -19.17 -3.70
C GLY A 256 5.98 -19.99 -3.25
N ILE A 257 7.13 -19.58 -3.79
CA ILE A 257 8.43 -20.12 -3.44
C ILE A 257 9.40 -18.98 -3.18
N THR A 258 10.14 -19.07 -2.10
CA THR A 258 11.27 -18.18 -1.80
C THR A 258 12.53 -19.03 -1.71
N GLN A 259 13.53 -18.69 -2.51
CA GLN A 259 14.85 -19.29 -2.48
C GLN A 259 15.88 -18.24 -2.09
N VAL A 260 16.61 -18.51 -1.03
CA VAL A 260 17.73 -17.67 -0.57
C VAL A 260 19.02 -18.35 -0.96
N PHE A 261 19.80 -17.65 -1.76
CA PHE A 261 21.20 -17.92 -2.03
C PHE A 261 22.03 -16.91 -1.24
N ASN A 262 23.31 -17.09 -1.13
CA ASN A 262 24.19 -16.24 -0.31
C ASN A 262 23.80 -14.74 -0.28
N THR A 263 23.89 -14.05 -1.43
CA THR A 263 23.57 -12.60 -1.55
C THR A 263 22.31 -12.31 -2.38
N VAL A 264 21.64 -13.35 -2.88
CA VAL A 264 20.48 -13.24 -3.78
C VAL A 264 19.29 -13.93 -3.16
N THR A 265 18.15 -13.24 -3.13
CA THR A 265 16.86 -13.81 -2.77
C THR A 265 15.93 -13.76 -3.98
N CYS A 266 15.36 -14.90 -4.33
CA CYS A 266 14.37 -15.02 -5.40
C CYS A 266 13.04 -15.44 -4.78
N THR A 267 11.96 -14.70 -5.05
CA THR A 267 10.61 -15.05 -4.64
C THR A 267 9.69 -15.02 -5.86
N VAL A 268 8.86 -16.04 -6.01
CA VAL A 268 7.77 -16.08 -6.99
C VAL A 268 6.48 -16.37 -6.25
N ILE A 269 5.45 -15.58 -6.52
CA ILE A 269 4.12 -15.73 -5.93
C ILE A 269 3.10 -15.71 -7.06
N THR A 270 2.10 -16.58 -6.96
CA THR A 270 0.99 -16.65 -7.89
C THR A 270 -0.31 -16.94 -7.15
N GLY A 271 -1.44 -16.49 -7.68
CA GLY A 271 -2.70 -16.69 -7.00
C GLY A 271 -3.88 -16.02 -7.67
N VAL A 272 -5.00 -16.16 -6.99
CA VAL A 272 -6.27 -15.48 -7.30
C VAL A 272 -6.75 -14.77 -6.06
N LYS A 273 -6.94 -13.48 -6.15
CA LYS A 273 -7.47 -12.62 -5.09
C LYS A 273 -8.58 -11.71 -5.61
N TYR A 274 -9.30 -11.08 -4.70
CA TYR A 274 -10.25 -10.04 -5.01
C TYR A 274 -9.63 -8.67 -4.73
N ASP A 275 -9.88 -7.74 -5.63
CA ASP A 275 -9.53 -6.34 -5.49
C ASP A 275 -10.75 -5.46 -5.76
N GLU A 276 -10.84 -4.35 -5.09
CA GLU A 276 -11.95 -3.42 -5.21
C GLU A 276 -11.38 -2.00 -5.31
N ASP A 277 -11.78 -1.28 -6.35
CA ASP A 277 -11.39 0.10 -6.52
C ASP A 277 -12.26 1.06 -5.70
N PRO A 278 -11.88 2.35 -5.58
CA PRO A 278 -12.70 3.35 -4.90
C PRO A 278 -14.10 3.58 -5.49
N LEU A 279 -14.32 3.19 -6.75
CA LEU A 279 -15.62 3.23 -7.43
C LEU A 279 -16.46 1.98 -7.15
N ARG A 280 -15.93 1.08 -6.31
CA ARG A 280 -16.55 -0.18 -5.92
C ARG A 280 -16.75 -1.18 -7.06
N ILE A 281 -15.84 -1.15 -8.00
CA ILE A 281 -15.74 -2.19 -9.02
C ILE A 281 -14.95 -3.35 -8.42
N ILE A 282 -15.64 -4.46 -8.11
CA ILE A 282 -14.99 -5.65 -7.55
C ILE A 282 -14.48 -6.51 -8.69
N MET A 283 -13.17 -6.75 -8.69
CA MET A 283 -12.47 -7.54 -9.68
C MET A 283 -11.82 -8.77 -9.04
N GLN A 284 -11.79 -9.85 -9.76
CA GLN A 284 -10.92 -10.98 -9.47
C GLN A 284 -9.60 -10.75 -10.20
N GLU A 285 -8.52 -10.69 -9.46
CA GLU A 285 -7.16 -10.64 -10.01
C GLU A 285 -6.53 -12.03 -9.95
N SER A 286 -6.18 -12.56 -11.12
CA SER A 286 -5.28 -13.72 -11.26
C SER A 286 -3.90 -13.22 -11.59
N PHE A 287 -2.90 -13.55 -10.79
CA PHE A 287 -1.57 -12.95 -10.92
C PHE A 287 -0.42 -13.94 -10.80
N VAL A 288 0.68 -13.58 -11.42
CA VAL A 288 2.02 -14.15 -11.18
C VAL A 288 2.96 -12.96 -11.00
N SER A 289 3.71 -12.95 -9.90
CA SER A 289 4.72 -11.94 -9.64
C SER A 289 6.01 -12.58 -9.14
N GLY A 290 7.12 -11.98 -9.51
CA GLY A 290 8.45 -12.38 -9.07
C GLY A 290 9.21 -11.20 -8.48
N ILE A 291 10.14 -11.48 -7.61
CA ILE A 291 11.12 -10.51 -7.15
C ILE A 291 12.46 -11.21 -6.97
N ILE A 292 13.50 -10.65 -7.57
CA ILE A 292 14.89 -11.05 -7.38
C ILE A 292 15.59 -9.87 -6.72
N VAL A 293 16.15 -10.09 -5.54
CA VAL A 293 16.92 -9.07 -4.81
C VAL A 293 18.33 -9.55 -4.64
N LYS A 294 19.29 -8.74 -5.07
CA LYS A 294 20.71 -8.94 -4.83
C LYS A 294 21.21 -7.87 -3.86
N ASN A 295 21.64 -8.29 -2.68
CA ASN A 295 22.30 -7.41 -1.73
C ASN A 295 23.76 -7.23 -2.15
N LEU A 296 24.19 -5.97 -2.21
CA LEU A 296 25.55 -5.54 -2.46
C LEU A 296 26.17 -5.08 -1.15
N THR A 297 27.49 -4.87 -1.12
CA THR A 297 28.19 -4.37 0.08
C THR A 297 27.69 -2.98 0.50
N ARG A 298 27.30 -2.13 -0.47
CA ARG A 298 26.84 -0.75 -0.24
C ARG A 298 25.57 -0.44 -0.99
N GLY A 299 24.61 -1.40 -1.05
CA GLY A 299 23.38 -1.15 -1.75
C GLY A 299 22.61 -2.42 -2.07
N SER A 300 21.64 -2.29 -2.95
CA SER A 300 20.83 -3.40 -3.43
C SER A 300 20.40 -3.20 -4.87
N LEU A 301 20.17 -4.30 -5.57
CA LEU A 301 19.56 -4.33 -6.89
C LEU A 301 18.38 -5.29 -6.86
N SER A 302 17.23 -4.87 -7.36
CA SER A 302 16.07 -5.72 -7.48
C SER A 302 15.47 -5.70 -8.88
N PHE A 303 14.87 -6.83 -9.27
CA PHE A 303 14.10 -6.99 -10.49
C PHE A 303 12.77 -7.64 -10.14
N SER A 304 11.67 -6.99 -10.50
CA SER A 304 10.31 -7.40 -10.13
C SER A 304 9.42 -7.50 -11.37
N PRO A 305 9.37 -8.67 -12.07
CA PRO A 305 8.40 -8.93 -13.13
C PRO A 305 7.05 -9.30 -12.56
N GLY A 306 5.96 -8.98 -13.30
CA GLY A 306 4.60 -9.32 -12.92
C GLY A 306 3.66 -9.42 -14.11
N TYR A 307 2.65 -10.27 -13.95
CA TYR A 307 1.53 -10.41 -14.84
C TYR A 307 0.25 -10.54 -14.03
N SER A 308 -0.82 -9.83 -14.43
CA SER A 308 -2.14 -9.92 -13.80
C SER A 308 -3.26 -9.85 -14.83
N GLU A 309 -4.31 -10.62 -14.61
CA GLU A 309 -5.59 -10.53 -15.31
C GLU A 309 -6.68 -10.07 -14.35
N TYR A 310 -7.42 -9.04 -14.74
CA TYR A 310 -8.53 -8.49 -13.97
C TYR A 310 -9.85 -8.81 -14.63
N VAL A 311 -10.69 -9.57 -13.93
CA VAL A 311 -12.00 -10.01 -14.38
C VAL A 311 -13.06 -9.38 -13.48
N LEU A 312 -14.05 -8.71 -14.07
CA LEU A 312 -15.20 -8.18 -13.33
C LEU A 312 -16.00 -9.34 -12.72
N THR A 313 -16.11 -9.38 -11.40
CA THR A 313 -16.71 -10.52 -10.68
C THR A 313 -18.19 -10.74 -11.01
N LYS A 314 -18.96 -9.66 -11.19
CA LYS A 314 -20.40 -9.75 -11.47
C LYS A 314 -20.75 -10.22 -12.88
N SER A 315 -19.95 -9.86 -13.85
CA SER A 315 -20.20 -10.16 -15.28
C SER A 315 -19.29 -11.23 -15.87
N ASN A 316 -18.25 -11.62 -15.15
CA ASN A 316 -17.19 -12.53 -15.61
C ASN A 316 -16.50 -12.04 -16.91
N ILE A 317 -16.38 -10.72 -17.06
CA ILE A 317 -15.78 -10.08 -18.23
C ILE A 317 -14.33 -9.73 -17.91
N LEU A 318 -13.40 -10.15 -18.75
CA LEU A 318 -12.00 -9.77 -18.69
C LEU A 318 -11.86 -8.29 -19.04
N GLN A 319 -11.50 -7.47 -18.06
CA GLN A 319 -11.38 -6.03 -18.19
C GLN A 319 -9.98 -5.62 -18.64
N THR A 320 -8.95 -6.11 -17.96
CA THR A 320 -7.57 -5.69 -18.16
C THR A 320 -6.61 -6.86 -18.01
N LYS A 321 -5.60 -6.92 -18.89
CA LYS A 321 -4.38 -7.71 -18.69
C LYS A 321 -3.23 -6.76 -18.46
N LYS A 322 -2.50 -6.94 -17.37
CA LYS A 322 -1.36 -6.12 -16.99
C LYS A 322 -0.08 -6.94 -17.07
N TYR A 323 0.87 -6.43 -17.81
CA TYR A 323 2.25 -6.93 -17.85
C TYR A 323 3.14 -5.83 -17.28
N GLY A 324 4.06 -6.16 -16.41
CA GLY A 324 4.94 -5.17 -15.84
C GLY A 324 6.28 -5.74 -15.41
N ALA A 325 7.29 -4.88 -15.41
CA ALA A 325 8.57 -5.17 -14.80
C ALA A 325 9.16 -3.89 -14.22
N THR A 326 9.77 -4.02 -13.03
CA THR A 326 10.51 -2.93 -12.38
C THR A 326 11.93 -3.40 -12.10
N VAL A 327 12.89 -2.57 -12.47
CA VAL A 327 14.27 -2.66 -12.01
C VAL A 327 14.50 -1.52 -11.02
N HIS A 328 14.98 -1.84 -9.83
CA HIS A 328 15.33 -0.83 -8.84
C HIS A 328 16.71 -1.09 -8.29
N GLY A 329 17.55 -0.06 -8.28
CA GLY A 329 18.87 -0.08 -7.70
C GLY A 329 19.09 1.07 -6.75
N GLN A 330 19.74 0.79 -5.63
CA GLN A 330 20.19 1.79 -4.66
C GLN A 330 21.65 1.51 -4.32
N TYR A 331 22.46 2.56 -4.21
CA TYR A 331 23.88 2.45 -3.90
C TYR A 331 24.35 3.63 -3.03
N ASP A 332 25.10 3.29 -1.96
CA ASP A 332 25.75 4.25 -1.09
C ASP A 332 27.18 4.47 -1.56
N PHE A 333 27.42 5.57 -2.28
CA PHE A 333 28.74 5.94 -2.80
C PHE A 333 29.72 6.24 -1.65
N THR A 334 29.20 6.97 -0.63
CA THR A 334 29.88 7.24 0.63
C THR A 334 28.91 7.07 1.79
N ALA A 335 29.33 7.33 3.03
CA ALA A 335 28.44 7.35 4.20
C ALA A 335 27.39 8.45 4.11
N ASP A 336 27.69 9.55 3.40
CA ASP A 336 26.82 10.73 3.32
C ASP A 336 26.19 10.91 1.94
N PHE A 337 26.56 10.12 0.93
CA PHE A 337 26.09 10.26 -0.45
C PHE A 337 25.56 8.94 -0.98
N SER A 338 24.29 8.95 -1.35
CA SER A 338 23.60 7.79 -1.92
C SER A 338 22.86 8.17 -3.20
N GLY A 339 22.56 7.16 -4.02
CA GLY A 339 21.75 7.33 -5.22
C GLY A 339 20.85 6.13 -5.47
N GLY A 340 19.72 6.39 -6.09
CA GLY A 340 18.73 5.40 -6.48
C GLY A 340 18.32 5.57 -7.94
N LEU A 341 17.97 4.45 -8.58
CA LEU A 341 17.36 4.42 -9.91
C LEU A 341 16.29 3.35 -9.93
N SER A 342 15.09 3.72 -10.35
CA SER A 342 13.98 2.82 -10.60
C SER A 342 13.47 2.99 -12.02
N VAL A 343 13.35 1.90 -12.76
CA VAL A 343 12.75 1.88 -14.10
C VAL A 343 11.62 0.88 -14.10
N THR A 344 10.40 1.38 -14.36
CA THR A 344 9.18 0.58 -14.45
C THR A 344 8.65 0.64 -15.86
N GLY A 345 8.41 -0.50 -16.48
CA GLY A 345 7.71 -0.64 -17.74
C GLY A 345 6.44 -1.47 -17.57
N GLU A 346 5.31 -0.98 -18.04
CA GLU A 346 4.02 -1.68 -17.94
C GLU A 346 3.23 -1.61 -19.25
N LYS A 347 2.42 -2.62 -19.49
CA LYS A 347 1.44 -2.68 -20.58
C LYS A 347 0.11 -3.13 -20.02
N PHE A 348 -0.92 -2.32 -20.23
CA PHE A 348 -2.30 -2.57 -19.86
C PHE A 348 -3.08 -2.88 -21.13
N GLU A 349 -3.44 -4.12 -21.37
CA GLU A 349 -4.33 -4.50 -22.48
C GLU A 349 -5.78 -4.43 -22.02
N GLN A 350 -6.62 -3.81 -22.82
CA GLN A 350 -8.05 -3.67 -22.60
C GLN A 350 -8.79 -4.47 -23.71
N PRO A 351 -9.04 -5.77 -23.49
CA PRO A 351 -9.56 -6.67 -24.53
C PRO A 351 -10.90 -6.20 -25.12
N LEU A 352 -11.78 -5.63 -24.27
CA LEU A 352 -13.09 -5.11 -24.71
C LEU A 352 -12.97 -3.96 -25.71
N LEU A 353 -11.94 -3.12 -25.57
CA LEU A 353 -11.70 -1.99 -26.48
C LEU A 353 -10.79 -2.38 -27.64
N GLY A 354 -10.21 -3.59 -27.61
CA GLY A 354 -9.17 -4.02 -28.55
C GLY A 354 -8.00 -3.01 -28.57
N SER A 355 -7.63 -2.47 -27.43
CA SER A 355 -6.60 -1.45 -27.25
C SER A 355 -5.61 -1.84 -26.16
N TYR A 356 -4.53 -1.08 -26.09
CA TYR A 356 -3.59 -1.18 -24.98
C TYR A 356 -3.04 0.19 -24.63
N THR A 357 -2.55 0.35 -23.39
CA THR A 357 -1.78 1.50 -22.94
C THR A 357 -0.43 0.98 -22.44
N ARG A 358 0.65 1.59 -22.87
CA ARG A 358 2.01 1.39 -22.31
C ARG A 358 2.33 2.51 -21.38
N ARG A 359 3.04 2.19 -20.30
CA ARG A 359 3.57 3.16 -19.34
C ARG A 359 5.04 2.87 -19.08
N VAL A 360 5.86 3.91 -19.13
CA VAL A 360 7.26 3.84 -18.69
C VAL A 360 7.46 4.91 -17.65
N ILE A 361 8.02 4.55 -16.50
CA ILE A 361 8.40 5.46 -15.44
C ILE A 361 9.88 5.25 -15.16
N VAL A 362 10.64 6.35 -15.19
CA VAL A 362 12.02 6.38 -14.70
C VAL A 362 12.06 7.34 -13.51
N ASP A 363 12.52 6.86 -12.38
CA ASP A 363 12.70 7.65 -11.17
C ASP A 363 14.17 7.52 -10.74
N SER A 364 14.87 8.63 -10.67
CA SER A 364 16.26 8.68 -10.23
C SER A 364 16.42 9.67 -9.10
N SER A 365 17.19 9.29 -8.09
CA SER A 365 17.43 10.10 -6.91
C SER A 365 18.91 10.15 -6.54
N LEU A 366 19.34 11.32 -6.09
CA LEU A 366 20.62 11.52 -5.44
C LEU A 366 20.35 12.20 -4.10
N SER A 367 20.96 11.72 -3.04
CA SER A 367 20.79 12.28 -1.69
C SER A 367 22.16 12.49 -1.03
N TYR A 368 22.33 13.67 -0.46
CA TYR A 368 23.55 14.04 0.26
C TYR A 368 23.20 14.54 1.67
N LEU A 369 23.85 13.95 2.68
CA LEU A 369 23.72 14.35 4.06
C LEU A 369 24.68 15.53 4.34
N LEU A 370 24.14 16.76 4.33
CA LEU A 370 24.92 17.98 4.54
C LEU A 370 25.43 18.10 5.99
N ALA A 371 24.59 17.70 6.95
CA ALA A 371 24.91 17.70 8.38
C ALA A 371 24.02 16.68 9.08
N ARG A 372 24.25 16.41 10.35
CA ARG A 372 23.38 15.54 11.14
C ARG A 372 21.92 15.97 10.99
N GLN A 373 21.09 15.08 10.47
CA GLN A 373 19.65 15.30 10.26
C GLN A 373 19.29 16.40 9.23
N LEU A 374 20.23 16.86 8.38
CA LEU A 374 19.97 17.79 7.29
C LEU A 374 20.41 17.14 5.98
N SER A 375 19.48 16.91 5.08
CA SER A 375 19.74 16.30 3.77
C SER A 375 19.35 17.23 2.62
N LEU A 376 20.08 17.10 1.52
CA LEU A 376 19.76 17.66 0.22
C LEU A 376 19.50 16.49 -0.72
N SER A 377 18.39 16.53 -1.45
CA SER A 377 18.09 15.54 -2.48
C SER A 377 17.79 16.18 -3.82
N LEU A 378 18.16 15.49 -4.87
CA LEU A 378 17.80 15.79 -6.25
C LEU A 378 17.09 14.57 -6.82
N ASN A 379 15.85 14.75 -7.28
CA ASN A 379 15.04 13.69 -7.87
C ASN A 379 14.64 14.08 -9.29
N TYR A 380 14.67 13.12 -10.19
CA TYR A 380 14.17 13.28 -11.55
C TYR A 380 13.21 12.15 -11.88
N ILE A 381 12.00 12.52 -12.31
CA ILE A 381 10.94 11.59 -12.67
C ILE A 381 10.56 11.82 -14.11
N TYR A 382 10.62 10.78 -14.91
CA TYR A 382 10.17 10.72 -16.29
C TYR A 382 8.99 9.77 -16.38
N VAL A 383 7.89 10.21 -17.01
CA VAL A 383 6.69 9.38 -17.23
C VAL A 383 6.27 9.49 -18.69
N ASP A 384 6.07 8.35 -19.33
CA ASP A 384 5.57 8.27 -20.70
C ASP A 384 4.42 7.28 -20.80
N TYR A 385 3.29 7.76 -21.30
CA TYR A 385 2.11 6.98 -21.62
C TYR A 385 1.84 6.98 -23.11
N TYR A 386 1.63 5.82 -23.67
CA TYR A 386 1.27 5.65 -25.05
C TYR A 386 0.10 4.66 -25.23
N SER A 387 -0.97 5.11 -25.90
CA SER A 387 -2.10 4.29 -26.32
C SER A 387 -2.44 4.60 -27.79
N PRO A 388 -2.56 3.59 -28.67
CA PRO A 388 -2.87 3.83 -30.06
C PRO A 388 -4.32 4.22 -30.33
N LYS A 389 -5.25 3.86 -29.44
CA LYS A 389 -6.68 4.13 -29.60
C LYS A 389 -7.23 5.14 -28.59
N ILE A 390 -6.69 5.16 -27.37
CA ILE A 390 -7.11 6.07 -26.30
C ILE A 390 -6.13 7.22 -26.28
N VAL A 391 -6.24 8.13 -27.26
CA VAL A 391 -5.29 9.24 -27.44
C VAL A 391 -5.23 10.17 -26.22
N THR A 392 -6.31 10.26 -25.46
CA THR A 392 -6.36 11.03 -24.22
C THR A 392 -5.45 10.48 -23.11
N ASP A 393 -5.07 9.21 -23.19
CA ASP A 393 -4.09 8.61 -22.27
C ASP A 393 -2.65 8.98 -22.60
N ASN A 394 -2.38 9.42 -23.84
CA ASN A 394 -1.02 9.75 -24.26
C ASN A 394 -0.55 11.01 -23.53
N ARG A 395 0.45 10.85 -22.69
CA ARG A 395 1.06 11.98 -21.98
C ARG A 395 2.52 11.70 -21.69
N HIS A 396 3.25 12.77 -21.60
CA HIS A 396 4.66 12.78 -21.34
C HIS A 396 4.95 13.82 -20.28
N ILE A 397 5.66 13.45 -19.22
CA ILE A 397 5.91 14.31 -18.08
C ILE A 397 7.37 14.16 -17.67
N ASN A 398 8.05 15.30 -17.54
CA ASN A 398 9.35 15.39 -16.89
C ASN A 398 9.20 16.23 -15.63
N ARG A 399 9.77 15.74 -14.52
CA ARG A 399 9.85 16.46 -13.25
C ARG A 399 11.27 16.43 -12.73
N ALA A 400 11.75 17.57 -12.31
CA ALA A 400 13.02 17.71 -11.61
C ALA A 400 12.75 18.39 -10.27
N ILE A 401 13.15 17.75 -9.17
CA ILE A 401 12.82 18.17 -7.81
C ILE A 401 14.13 18.33 -7.04
N ILE A 402 14.34 19.50 -6.44
CA ILE A 402 15.38 19.71 -5.44
C ILE A 402 14.72 19.91 -4.08
N GLU A 403 15.17 19.19 -3.07
CA GLU A 403 14.59 19.23 -1.72
C GLU A 403 15.68 19.38 -0.67
N ILE A 404 15.42 20.22 0.31
CA ILE A 404 16.17 20.29 1.57
C ILE A 404 15.22 19.84 2.67
N LYS A 405 15.66 18.84 3.46
CA LYS A 405 14.90 18.30 4.59
C LYS A 405 15.72 18.33 5.87
N LYS A 406 15.12 18.87 6.92
CA LYS A 406 15.66 18.84 8.29
C LYS A 406 14.73 17.99 9.17
N THR A 407 15.31 17.07 9.94
CA THR A 407 14.65 16.38 11.06
C THR A 407 15.19 16.95 12.38
N PHE A 408 14.37 17.06 13.41
CA PHE A 408 14.73 17.68 14.69
C PHE A 408 14.71 16.67 15.82
#